data_d126e939267e1307abdc826bedf9a95a
#
_entry.id   d126e939267e1307abdc826bedf9a95a
#
_cell.length_a   1.000
_cell.length_b   1.000
_cell.length_c   1.000
_cell.angle_alpha   90.00
_cell.angle_beta   90.00
_cell.angle_gamma   90.00
#
_symmetry.space_group_name_H-M   'P 1'
#
loop_
_entity.id
_entity.type
_entity.pdbx_description
1 polymer ?
#
loop_
_entity_poly.entity_id
_entity_poly.type
_entity_poly.pdbx_seq_one_letter_code
_entity_poly.pdbx_strand_id
1 'polypeptide(L)'
;MFHAFCQVKRHTTSRPKLQAGVELYALARELLHVETLQQADWWVERFMQWCEFWSDFLEQKSLVEGRMAYTHRRLREARSGLVRLVNAGTLFTYLDPALCAEGPMPATNNRIEGGVNSQLREVLRSHRGLTKLKRVKAVFWWCYLHVECPKTMADALREMPTDADVDLLRERYGMRAEDASRPEKWGEGLVWEELHHKTRYPFRNE
;
A
#
# COMPACT_ATOMS: atom_id res chain seq x y z
N MET A 1 8.59 -5.29 -4.64
CA MET A 1 8.50 -6.41 -5.61
C MET A 1 7.13 -7.05 -5.65
N PHE A 2 6.61 -7.58 -4.57
CA PHE A 2 5.31 -8.28 -4.52
C PHE A 2 4.14 -7.45 -5.10
N HIS A 3 4.06 -6.16 -4.78
CA HIS A 3 3.01 -5.29 -5.33
C HIS A 3 3.13 -5.09 -6.85
N ALA A 4 4.35 -4.98 -7.37
CA ALA A 4 4.58 -4.90 -8.83
C ALA A 4 4.13 -6.18 -9.53
N PHE A 5 4.48 -7.35 -8.97
CA PHE A 5 3.95 -8.64 -9.45
C PHE A 5 2.42 -8.70 -9.40
N CYS A 6 1.81 -8.32 -8.28
CA CYS A 6 0.35 -8.32 -8.12
C CYS A 6 -0.34 -7.37 -9.12
N GLN A 7 0.27 -6.22 -9.41
CA GLN A 7 -0.22 -5.30 -10.44
C GLN A 7 -0.21 -5.96 -11.83
N VAL A 8 0.90 -6.57 -12.24
CA VAL A 8 0.97 -7.30 -13.51
C VAL A 8 -0.06 -8.42 -13.55
N LYS A 9 -0.13 -9.26 -12.50
CA LYS A 9 -1.10 -10.35 -12.40
C LYS A 9 -2.55 -9.88 -12.54
N ARG A 10 -2.91 -8.70 -12.02
CA ARG A 10 -4.25 -8.11 -12.16
C ARG A 10 -4.60 -7.85 -13.62
N HIS A 11 -3.63 -7.44 -14.43
CA HIS A 11 -3.84 -7.12 -15.84
C HIS A 11 -3.70 -8.34 -16.76
N THR A 12 -2.76 -9.23 -16.48
CA THR A 12 -2.51 -10.44 -17.31
C THR A 12 -3.38 -11.64 -16.92
N THR A 13 -3.95 -11.65 -15.71
CA THR A 13 -4.50 -12.82 -15.01
C THR A 13 -3.42 -13.82 -14.58
N SER A 14 -3.80 -14.92 -13.89
CA SER A 14 -2.86 -15.98 -13.50
C SER A 14 -2.59 -16.99 -14.62
N ARG A 15 -3.38 -16.96 -15.70
CA ARG A 15 -3.26 -17.83 -16.86
C ARG A 15 -3.47 -17.01 -18.12
N PRO A 16 -2.48 -16.16 -18.51
CA PRO A 16 -2.59 -15.36 -19.72
C PRO A 16 -2.63 -16.24 -20.96
N LYS A 17 -3.45 -15.86 -21.94
CA LYS A 17 -3.59 -16.59 -23.20
C LYS A 17 -2.72 -16.03 -24.32
N LEU A 18 -2.47 -14.72 -24.29
CA LEU A 18 -1.65 -14.05 -25.30
C LEU A 18 -0.18 -14.25 -24.96
N GLN A 19 0.66 -14.53 -25.97
CA GLN A 19 2.09 -14.79 -25.77
C GLN A 19 2.78 -13.62 -25.05
N ALA A 20 2.51 -12.37 -25.45
CA ALA A 20 3.03 -11.19 -24.76
C ALA A 20 2.64 -11.16 -23.26
N GLY A 21 1.43 -11.61 -22.95
CA GLY A 21 0.97 -11.71 -21.55
C GLY A 21 1.63 -12.84 -20.77
N VAL A 22 1.90 -13.99 -21.43
CA VAL A 22 2.61 -15.13 -20.82
C VAL A 22 4.01 -14.72 -20.44
N GLU A 23 4.72 -14.07 -21.35
CA GLU A 23 6.11 -13.61 -21.14
C GLU A 23 6.18 -12.51 -20.07
N LEU A 24 5.28 -11.51 -20.12
CA LEU A 24 5.23 -10.46 -19.12
C LEU A 24 4.92 -11.01 -17.73
N TYR A 25 4.03 -11.99 -17.64
CA TYR A 25 3.72 -12.65 -16.38
C TYR A 25 4.88 -13.46 -15.83
N ALA A 26 5.64 -14.13 -16.70
CA ALA A 26 6.87 -14.85 -16.34
C ALA A 26 7.93 -13.87 -15.80
N LEU A 27 8.21 -12.79 -16.52
CA LEU A 27 9.10 -11.71 -16.05
C LEU A 27 8.67 -11.14 -14.71
N ALA A 28 7.37 -10.90 -14.52
CA ALA A 28 6.86 -10.40 -13.25
C ALA A 28 7.03 -11.39 -12.09
N ARG A 29 6.96 -12.69 -12.35
CA ARG A 29 7.26 -13.72 -11.33
C ARG A 29 8.73 -13.72 -10.93
N GLU A 30 9.63 -13.52 -11.87
CA GLU A 30 11.08 -13.47 -11.61
C GLU A 30 11.43 -12.31 -10.65
N LEU A 31 10.68 -11.21 -10.66
CA LEU A 31 10.86 -10.12 -9.70
C LEU A 31 10.87 -10.59 -8.23
N LEU A 32 10.13 -11.63 -7.91
CA LEU A 32 10.04 -12.15 -6.54
C LEU A 32 11.33 -12.82 -6.06
N HIS A 33 12.25 -13.10 -6.98
CA HIS A 33 13.49 -13.85 -6.74
C HIS A 33 14.75 -13.01 -7.06
N VAL A 34 14.60 -11.72 -7.31
CA VAL A 34 15.75 -10.81 -7.51
C VAL A 34 16.35 -10.47 -6.15
N GLU A 35 17.60 -10.87 -5.93
CA GLU A 35 18.33 -10.74 -4.66
C GLU A 35 19.61 -9.90 -4.78
N THR A 36 20.09 -9.64 -6.00
CA THR A 36 21.33 -8.90 -6.26
C THR A 36 21.12 -7.80 -7.30
N LEU A 37 21.99 -6.77 -7.27
CA LEU A 37 21.99 -5.70 -8.28
C LEU A 37 22.20 -6.27 -9.70
N GLN A 38 23.09 -7.23 -9.87
CA GLN A 38 23.33 -7.87 -11.17
C GLN A 38 22.06 -8.56 -11.70
N GLN A 39 21.31 -9.23 -10.84
CA GLN A 39 20.02 -9.83 -11.23
C GLN A 39 18.98 -8.75 -11.56
N ALA A 40 18.99 -7.63 -10.85
CA ALA A 40 18.10 -6.51 -11.12
C ALA A 40 18.39 -5.87 -12.48
N ASP A 41 19.66 -5.63 -12.81
CA ASP A 41 20.09 -5.08 -14.10
C ASP A 41 19.69 -6.01 -15.24
N TRP A 42 19.99 -7.30 -15.11
CA TRP A 42 19.60 -8.31 -16.09
C TRP A 42 18.08 -8.41 -16.26
N TRP A 43 17.32 -8.30 -15.19
CA TRP A 43 15.86 -8.29 -15.27
C TRP A 43 15.35 -7.05 -16.02
N VAL A 44 15.90 -5.86 -15.74
CA VAL A 44 15.54 -4.61 -16.44
C VAL A 44 15.83 -4.72 -17.91
N GLU A 45 17.00 -5.23 -18.30
CA GLU A 45 17.38 -5.44 -19.70
C GLU A 45 16.36 -6.34 -20.44
N ARG A 46 16.01 -7.48 -19.87
CA ARG A 46 15.03 -8.40 -20.45
C ARG A 46 13.64 -7.78 -20.54
N PHE A 47 13.24 -7.00 -19.53
CA PHE A 47 11.97 -6.29 -19.58
C PHE A 47 11.96 -5.21 -20.66
N MET A 48 13.04 -4.49 -20.86
CA MET A 48 13.16 -3.50 -21.95
C MET A 48 13.14 -4.18 -23.32
N GLN A 49 13.82 -5.30 -23.50
CA GLN A 49 13.75 -6.12 -24.72
C GLN A 49 12.31 -6.60 -24.99
N TRP A 50 11.60 -7.03 -23.97
CA TRP A 50 10.18 -7.39 -24.10
C TRP A 50 9.32 -6.17 -24.52
N CYS A 51 9.57 -4.98 -23.94
CA CYS A 51 8.87 -3.76 -24.30
C CYS A 51 9.08 -3.38 -25.78
N GLU A 52 10.29 -3.52 -26.28
CA GLU A 52 10.65 -3.24 -27.66
C GLU A 52 10.01 -4.27 -28.61
N PHE A 53 10.20 -5.56 -28.33
CA PHE A 53 9.67 -6.64 -29.16
C PHE A 53 8.15 -6.58 -29.35
N TRP A 54 7.42 -6.27 -28.27
CA TRP A 54 5.95 -6.23 -28.29
C TRP A 54 5.37 -4.83 -28.56
N SER A 55 6.19 -3.84 -28.92
CA SER A 55 5.74 -2.45 -29.06
C SER A 55 4.60 -2.31 -30.08
N ASP A 56 4.77 -2.81 -31.28
CA ASP A 56 3.80 -2.70 -32.37
C ASP A 56 2.51 -3.45 -32.06
N PHE A 57 2.62 -4.63 -31.45
CA PHE A 57 1.48 -5.40 -30.99
C PHE A 57 0.65 -4.62 -29.95
N LEU A 58 1.32 -3.98 -29.02
CA LEU A 58 0.65 -3.20 -27.97
C LEU A 58 0.07 -1.88 -28.47
N GLU A 59 0.54 -1.33 -29.61
CA GLU A 59 -0.01 -0.13 -30.24
C GLU A 59 -1.23 -0.41 -31.14
N GLN A 60 -1.61 -1.67 -31.35
CA GLN A 60 -2.78 -2.04 -32.12
C GLN A 60 -4.06 -1.44 -31.52
N LYS A 61 -4.88 -0.88 -32.40
CA LYS A 61 -6.17 -0.28 -32.05
C LYS A 61 -7.30 -1.00 -32.79
N SER A 62 -8.44 -1.10 -32.13
CA SER A 62 -9.67 -1.63 -32.68
C SER A 62 -10.84 -0.66 -32.43
N LEU A 63 -11.85 -0.74 -33.26
CA LEU A 63 -13.07 0.03 -33.10
C LEU A 63 -13.94 -0.62 -32.00
N VAL A 64 -14.14 0.06 -30.90
CA VAL A 64 -15.00 -0.37 -29.80
C VAL A 64 -16.07 0.69 -29.58
N GLU A 65 -17.33 0.33 -29.71
CA GLU A 65 -18.47 1.25 -29.54
C GLU A 65 -18.32 2.56 -30.33
N GLY A 66 -17.82 2.47 -31.57
CA GLY A 66 -17.65 3.65 -32.46
C GLY A 66 -16.42 4.51 -32.12
N ARG A 67 -15.56 4.11 -31.21
CA ARG A 67 -14.31 4.82 -30.85
C ARG A 67 -13.10 3.91 -31.02
N MET A 68 -11.99 4.51 -31.48
CA MET A 68 -10.71 3.79 -31.56
C MET A 68 -10.13 3.61 -30.16
N ALA A 69 -9.95 2.36 -29.75
CA ALA A 69 -9.36 1.98 -28.46
C ALA A 69 -8.21 1.00 -28.67
N TYR A 70 -7.26 0.99 -27.72
CA TYR A 70 -6.18 0.00 -27.77
C TYR A 70 -6.71 -1.41 -27.54
N THR A 71 -6.43 -2.30 -28.46
CA THR A 71 -6.86 -3.70 -28.43
C THR A 71 -6.29 -4.42 -27.18
N HIS A 72 -5.05 -4.09 -26.84
CA HIS A 72 -4.32 -4.73 -25.72
C HIS A 72 -4.18 -3.79 -24.50
N ARG A 73 -5.21 -3.03 -24.19
CA ARG A 73 -5.21 -2.03 -23.11
C ARG A 73 -4.65 -2.55 -21.80
N ARG A 74 -5.08 -3.74 -21.35
CA ARG A 74 -4.63 -4.32 -20.08
C ARG A 74 -3.12 -4.59 -20.05
N LEU A 75 -2.54 -5.14 -21.13
CA LEU A 75 -1.09 -5.35 -21.24
C LEU A 75 -0.33 -4.01 -21.27
N ARG A 76 -0.86 -3.00 -21.95
CA ARG A 76 -0.29 -1.65 -21.92
C ARG A 76 -0.26 -1.06 -20.52
N GLU A 77 -1.34 -1.21 -19.76
CA GLU A 77 -1.43 -0.76 -18.36
C GLU A 77 -0.41 -1.49 -17.47
N ALA A 78 -0.24 -2.81 -17.64
CA ALA A 78 0.79 -3.58 -16.95
C ALA A 78 2.20 -3.09 -17.29
N ARG A 79 2.52 -2.94 -18.59
CA ARG A 79 3.79 -2.39 -19.06
C ARG A 79 4.07 -1.01 -18.48
N SER A 80 3.12 -0.09 -18.60
CA SER A 80 3.27 1.29 -18.13
C SER A 80 3.51 1.37 -16.62
N GLY A 81 2.89 0.49 -15.84
CA GLY A 81 3.14 0.38 -14.41
C GLY A 81 4.57 0.00 -14.09
N LEU A 82 5.11 -1.01 -14.76
CA LEU A 82 6.51 -1.44 -14.57
C LEU A 82 7.50 -0.40 -15.09
N VAL A 83 7.29 0.16 -16.29
CA VAL A 83 8.16 1.22 -16.85
C VAL A 83 8.26 2.39 -15.88
N ARG A 84 7.15 2.82 -15.28
CA ARG A 84 7.15 3.90 -14.29
C ARG A 84 8.01 3.57 -13.08
N LEU A 85 7.95 2.34 -12.55
CA LEU A 85 8.74 1.90 -11.40
C LEU A 85 10.24 1.81 -11.74
N VAL A 86 10.58 1.32 -12.94
CA VAL A 86 11.95 1.24 -13.44
C VAL A 86 12.52 2.65 -13.59
N ASN A 87 11.82 3.54 -14.31
CA ASN A 87 12.27 4.92 -14.55
C ASN A 87 12.40 5.75 -13.26
N ALA A 88 11.57 5.48 -12.26
CA ALA A 88 11.66 6.12 -10.95
C ALA A 88 12.77 5.53 -10.06
N GLY A 89 13.46 4.47 -10.48
CA GLY A 89 14.45 3.78 -9.67
C GLY A 89 13.91 3.12 -8.39
N THR A 90 12.57 2.95 -8.29
CA THR A 90 11.94 2.49 -7.05
C THR A 90 11.68 0.99 -7.00
N LEU A 91 11.94 0.28 -8.09
CA LEU A 91 11.64 -1.15 -8.19
C LEU A 91 12.58 -2.02 -7.34
N PHE A 92 13.85 -1.62 -7.20
CA PHE A 92 14.90 -2.38 -6.52
C PHE A 92 15.58 -1.63 -5.37
N THR A 93 14.88 -0.69 -4.72
CA THR A 93 15.42 0.13 -3.62
C THR A 93 15.96 -0.71 -2.45
N TYR A 94 15.46 -1.92 -2.23
CA TYR A 94 15.94 -2.84 -1.21
C TYR A 94 17.34 -3.42 -1.50
N LEU A 95 17.88 -3.19 -2.69
CA LEU A 95 19.27 -3.57 -3.09
C LEU A 95 20.21 -2.36 -3.09
N ASP A 96 19.71 -1.16 -2.80
CA ASP A 96 20.54 0.05 -2.77
C ASP A 96 21.52 -0.03 -1.59
N PRO A 97 22.85 -0.02 -1.85
CA PRO A 97 23.85 -0.11 -0.80
C PRO A 97 23.75 1.03 0.23
N ALA A 98 23.33 2.23 -0.19
CA ALA A 98 23.18 3.37 0.70
C ALA A 98 22.01 3.17 1.68
N LEU A 99 20.94 2.51 1.25
CA LEU A 99 19.79 2.18 2.10
C LEU A 99 20.02 0.92 2.95
N CYS A 100 20.93 0.06 2.53
CA CYS A 100 21.27 -1.19 3.22
C CYS A 100 22.48 -1.04 4.17
N ALA A 101 22.97 0.17 4.42
CA ALA A 101 24.17 0.42 5.23
C ALA A 101 24.03 -0.11 6.67
N GLU A 102 22.83 -0.09 7.24
CA GLU A 102 22.53 -0.58 8.60
C GLU A 102 22.05 -2.05 8.63
N GLY A 103 21.97 -2.70 7.47
CA GLY A 103 21.55 -4.09 7.33
C GLY A 103 20.65 -4.33 6.11
N PRO A 104 20.39 -5.60 5.77
CA PRO A 104 19.62 -5.95 4.59
C PRO A 104 18.15 -5.48 4.70
N MET A 105 17.69 -4.77 3.68
CA MET A 105 16.29 -4.37 3.58
C MET A 105 15.42 -5.51 2.99
N PRO A 106 14.23 -5.74 3.55
CA PRO A 106 13.33 -6.74 2.97
C PRO A 106 12.77 -6.26 1.62
N ALA A 107 12.75 -7.14 0.64
CA ALA A 107 12.21 -6.87 -0.70
C ALA A 107 10.68 -6.60 -0.72
N THR A 108 9.99 -6.82 0.38
CA THR A 108 8.54 -6.61 0.51
C THR A 108 8.15 -6.06 1.88
N ASN A 109 7.07 -5.30 1.93
CA ASN A 109 6.46 -4.81 3.16
C ASN A 109 5.51 -5.83 3.81
N ASN A 110 5.47 -7.07 3.32
CA ASN A 110 4.52 -8.07 3.81
C ASN A 110 4.64 -8.32 5.32
N ARG A 111 5.85 -8.25 5.88
CA ARG A 111 6.07 -8.38 7.34
C ARG A 111 5.39 -7.24 8.11
N ILE A 112 5.42 -6.03 7.55
CA ILE A 112 4.76 -4.86 8.16
C ILE A 112 3.25 -4.95 7.91
N GLU A 113 2.81 -5.23 6.69
CA GLU A 113 1.40 -5.23 6.33
C GLU A 113 0.63 -6.40 6.93
N GLY A 114 1.15 -7.61 6.86
CA GLY A 114 0.54 -8.83 7.41
C GLY A 114 0.81 -9.05 8.90
N GLY A 115 1.94 -8.57 9.42
CA GLY A 115 2.34 -8.67 10.81
C GLY A 115 1.91 -7.45 11.63
N VAL A 116 2.79 -6.46 11.71
CA VAL A 116 2.64 -5.27 12.57
C VAL A 116 1.33 -4.53 12.30
N ASN A 117 1.06 -4.19 11.05
CA ASN A 117 -0.16 -3.44 10.70
C ASN A 117 -1.44 -4.21 10.96
N SER A 118 -1.42 -5.54 10.81
CA SER A 118 -2.57 -6.39 11.11
C SER A 118 -2.90 -6.35 12.61
N GLN A 119 -1.90 -6.47 13.46
CA GLN A 119 -2.04 -6.42 14.91
C GLN A 119 -2.46 -5.03 15.40
N LEU A 120 -1.84 -3.96 14.87
CA LEU A 120 -2.24 -2.59 15.16
C LEU A 120 -3.69 -2.29 14.77
N ARG A 121 -4.14 -2.76 13.60
CA ARG A 121 -5.54 -2.62 13.18
C ARG A 121 -6.48 -3.34 14.14
N GLU A 122 -6.10 -4.51 14.64
CA GLU A 122 -6.90 -5.26 15.60
C GLU A 122 -7.00 -4.53 16.94
N VAL A 123 -5.89 -4.01 17.46
CA VAL A 123 -5.88 -3.16 18.68
C VAL A 123 -6.80 -1.96 18.49
N LEU A 124 -6.68 -1.22 17.38
CA LEU A 124 -7.51 -0.04 17.11
C LEU A 124 -8.99 -0.41 16.87
N ARG A 125 -9.27 -1.59 16.34
CA ARG A 125 -10.63 -2.10 16.15
C ARG A 125 -11.28 -2.49 17.48
N SER A 126 -10.52 -3.13 18.34
CA SER A 126 -10.99 -3.54 19.68
C SER A 126 -11.30 -2.33 20.57
N HIS A 127 -10.63 -1.21 20.33
CA HIS A 127 -10.78 0.03 21.07
C HIS A 127 -11.48 1.14 20.26
N ARG A 128 -12.63 0.84 19.67
CA ARG A 128 -13.36 1.76 18.77
C ARG A 128 -13.79 3.07 19.42
N GLY A 129 -14.04 3.09 20.74
CA GLY A 129 -14.44 4.28 21.50
C GLY A 129 -13.31 5.23 21.88
N LEU A 130 -12.05 4.94 21.48
CA LEU A 130 -10.95 5.86 21.77
C LEU A 130 -11.00 7.10 20.89
N THR A 131 -10.74 8.27 21.50
CA THR A 131 -10.47 9.51 20.77
C THR A 131 -9.27 9.35 19.83
N LYS A 132 -9.13 10.20 18.82
CA LYS A 132 -7.99 10.13 17.90
C LYS A 132 -6.66 10.26 18.62
N LEU A 133 -6.58 11.16 19.61
CA LEU A 133 -5.40 11.31 20.46
C LEU A 133 -5.06 9.99 21.18
N LYS A 134 -6.03 9.38 21.83
CA LYS A 134 -5.84 8.10 22.51
C LYS A 134 -5.45 6.96 21.55
N ARG A 135 -5.96 6.98 20.31
CA ARG A 135 -5.55 6.02 19.27
C ARG A 135 -4.09 6.19 18.87
N VAL A 136 -3.64 7.43 18.67
CA VAL A 136 -2.23 7.73 18.40
C VAL A 136 -1.35 7.19 19.54
N LYS A 137 -1.71 7.50 20.79
CA LYS A 137 -0.99 6.97 21.95
C LYS A 137 -1.03 5.44 22.05
N ALA A 138 -2.16 4.81 21.74
CA ALA A 138 -2.23 3.34 21.71
C ALA A 138 -1.28 2.73 20.68
N VAL A 139 -1.08 3.38 19.51
CA VAL A 139 -0.09 2.96 18.52
C VAL A 139 1.33 3.10 19.08
N PHE A 140 1.66 4.22 19.73
CA PHE A 140 2.98 4.41 20.36
C PHE A 140 3.24 3.33 21.43
N TRP A 141 2.27 3.09 22.32
CA TRP A 141 2.38 2.04 23.34
C TRP A 141 2.56 0.66 22.73
N TRP A 142 1.77 0.35 21.70
CA TRP A 142 1.90 -0.93 21.04
C TRP A 142 3.27 -1.10 20.39
N CYS A 143 3.78 -0.11 19.65
CA CYS A 143 5.10 -0.13 19.04
C CYS A 143 6.19 -0.30 20.09
N TYR A 144 6.10 0.44 21.19
CA TYR A 144 7.07 0.38 22.27
C TYR A 144 7.16 -0.99 22.93
N LEU A 145 6.01 -1.63 23.18
CA LEU A 145 5.96 -2.94 23.82
C LEU A 145 6.36 -4.10 22.88
N HIS A 146 6.42 -3.85 21.57
CA HIS A 146 6.74 -4.86 20.57
C HIS A 146 8.11 -4.65 19.89
N VAL A 147 8.99 -3.82 20.47
CA VAL A 147 10.39 -3.75 20.06
C VAL A 147 11.14 -4.97 20.59
N GLU A 148 12.25 -5.35 19.92
CA GLU A 148 13.04 -6.54 20.29
C GLU A 148 13.57 -6.49 21.73
N CYS A 149 13.91 -5.29 22.23
CA CYS A 149 14.38 -5.07 23.60
C CYS A 149 13.55 -3.96 24.26
N PRO A 150 12.34 -4.25 24.77
CA PRO A 150 11.53 -3.25 25.45
C PRO A 150 12.21 -2.81 26.75
N LYS A 151 12.27 -1.50 26.96
CA LYS A 151 12.74 -0.93 28.23
C LYS A 151 11.75 -1.22 29.36
N THR A 152 12.12 -0.87 30.57
CA THR A 152 11.22 -1.05 31.72
C THR A 152 9.96 -0.21 31.58
N MET A 153 8.88 -0.59 32.26
CA MET A 153 7.63 0.19 32.26
C MET A 153 7.84 1.61 32.83
N ALA A 154 8.76 1.78 33.78
CA ALA A 154 9.07 3.08 34.33
C ALA A 154 9.76 3.99 33.30
N ASP A 155 10.64 3.43 32.46
CA ASP A 155 11.27 4.18 31.36
C ASP A 155 10.27 4.49 30.27
N ALA A 156 9.38 3.52 29.93
CA ALA A 156 8.31 3.73 28.99
C ALA A 156 7.40 4.89 29.38
N LEU A 157 6.99 4.99 30.65
CA LEU A 157 6.16 6.08 31.16
C LEU A 157 6.84 7.45 31.08
N ARG A 158 8.18 7.50 31.16
CA ARG A 158 8.96 8.74 31.01
C ARG A 158 9.11 9.15 29.54
N GLU A 159 9.22 8.21 28.64
CA GLU A 159 9.51 8.46 27.21
C GLU A 159 8.23 8.60 26.36
N MET A 160 7.11 8.08 26.84
CA MET A 160 5.85 8.15 26.08
C MET A 160 5.34 9.59 25.95
N PRO A 161 4.91 9.98 24.72
CA PRO A 161 4.43 11.33 24.49
C PRO A 161 3.21 11.65 25.36
N THR A 162 3.24 12.82 25.96
CA THR A 162 2.08 13.40 26.66
C THR A 162 1.02 13.89 25.67
N ASP A 163 -0.13 14.31 26.14
CA ASP A 163 -1.17 14.93 25.30
C ASP A 163 -0.64 16.21 24.65
N ALA A 164 0.10 17.01 25.43
CA ALA A 164 0.74 18.23 24.94
C ALA A 164 1.75 17.98 23.81
N ASP A 165 2.55 16.94 23.92
CA ASP A 165 3.53 16.60 22.87
C ASP A 165 2.82 16.21 21.56
N VAL A 166 1.71 15.50 21.63
CA VAL A 166 0.95 15.12 20.43
C VAL A 166 0.26 16.34 19.83
N ASP A 167 -0.25 17.26 20.63
CA ASP A 167 -0.86 18.51 20.15
C ASP A 167 0.19 19.42 19.50
N LEU A 168 1.38 19.55 20.06
CA LEU A 168 2.50 20.27 19.44
C LEU A 168 2.88 19.66 18.07
N LEU A 169 2.88 18.33 17.95
CA LEU A 169 3.12 17.68 16.66
C LEU A 169 2.02 18.02 15.65
N ARG A 170 0.76 18.06 16.08
CA ARG A 170 -0.36 18.45 15.22
C ARG A 170 -0.21 19.88 14.70
N GLU A 171 0.12 20.82 15.57
CA GLU A 171 0.35 22.22 15.21
C GLU A 171 1.53 22.33 14.24
N ARG A 172 2.65 21.68 14.53
CA ARG A 172 3.86 21.70 13.72
C ARG A 172 3.65 21.20 12.30
N TYR A 173 2.83 20.15 12.13
CA TYR A 173 2.57 19.56 10.82
C TYR A 173 1.31 20.12 10.15
N GLY A 174 0.72 21.19 10.66
CA GLY A 174 -0.44 21.84 10.09
C GLY A 174 -1.67 20.94 10.03
N MET A 175 -1.73 19.91 10.86
CA MET A 175 -2.91 19.06 10.98
C MET A 175 -4.03 19.91 11.56
N ARG A 176 -5.12 20.10 10.79
CA ARG A 176 -6.27 20.86 11.25
C ARG A 176 -6.74 20.31 12.59
N ALA A 177 -6.91 21.20 13.57
CA ALA A 177 -7.61 20.88 14.80
C ALA A 177 -8.97 20.28 14.42
N GLU A 178 -9.35 19.19 15.06
CA GLU A 178 -10.68 18.64 14.87
C GLU A 178 -11.67 19.66 15.31
N ASP A 179 -12.67 19.88 14.49
CA ASP A 179 -13.82 20.70 14.86
C ASP A 179 -14.46 20.05 16.10
N ALA A 180 -14.25 20.66 17.27
CA ALA A 180 -14.77 20.16 18.54
C ALA A 180 -16.31 20.16 18.56
N SER A 181 -16.95 20.85 17.57
CA SER A 181 -18.39 20.84 17.39
C SER A 181 -18.89 19.59 16.64
N ARG A 182 -17.96 18.81 16.04
CA ARG A 182 -18.34 17.59 15.36
C ARG A 182 -18.29 16.42 16.33
N PRO A 183 -19.43 15.81 16.67
CA PRO A 183 -19.44 14.63 17.52
C PRO A 183 -18.53 13.56 16.91
N GLU A 184 -17.65 13.00 17.74
CA GLU A 184 -16.84 11.85 17.30
C GLU A 184 -17.80 10.74 16.90
N LYS A 185 -17.67 10.25 15.66
CA LYS A 185 -18.53 9.19 15.09
C LYS A 185 -18.68 7.93 15.94
N TRP A 186 -17.97 7.83 17.04
CA TRP A 186 -17.86 6.63 17.87
C TRP A 186 -18.03 6.87 19.38
N GLY A 187 -18.35 8.08 19.82
CA GLY A 187 -18.53 8.40 21.23
C GLY A 187 -19.98 8.60 21.66
N GLU A 188 -20.85 8.97 20.75
CA GLU A 188 -22.20 9.45 21.03
C GLU A 188 -23.32 8.55 20.49
N GLY A 189 -23.07 7.27 20.37
CA GLY A 189 -24.07 6.36 19.81
C GLY A 189 -24.28 6.53 18.32
N LEU A 190 -25.18 5.76 17.77
CA LEU A 190 -25.54 5.77 16.36
C LEU A 190 -26.14 7.14 16.00
N VAL A 191 -25.46 7.90 15.16
CA VAL A 191 -26.08 9.01 14.44
C VAL A 191 -27.07 8.40 13.46
N TRP A 192 -28.33 8.34 13.86
CA TRP A 192 -29.40 7.70 13.09
C TRP A 192 -29.50 8.20 11.66
N GLU A 193 -29.23 9.47 11.42
CA GLU A 193 -29.22 10.09 10.10
C GLU A 193 -28.15 9.48 9.16
N GLU A 194 -26.96 9.16 9.65
CA GLU A 194 -25.91 8.50 8.84
C GLU A 194 -26.22 7.04 8.54
N LEU A 195 -26.90 6.34 9.43
CA LEU A 195 -27.36 4.96 9.21
C LEU A 195 -28.43 4.88 8.12
N HIS A 196 -29.26 5.89 8.01
CA HIS A 196 -30.38 5.94 7.08
C HIS A 196 -30.01 6.46 5.69
N HIS A 197 -28.84 7.06 5.49
CA HIS A 197 -28.42 7.56 4.18
C HIS A 197 -28.15 6.47 3.13
N LYS A 198 -27.92 5.23 3.52
CA LYS A 198 -27.52 4.15 2.61
C LYS A 198 -28.48 2.95 2.51
N THR A 199 -29.44 2.84 3.39
CA THR A 199 -30.43 1.76 3.36
C THR A 199 -31.82 2.32 3.57
N ARG A 200 -32.71 2.15 2.57
CA ARG A 200 -34.14 2.37 2.80
C ARG A 200 -34.60 1.38 3.86
N TYR A 201 -35.11 1.89 4.96
CA TYR A 201 -35.70 1.05 5.99
C TYR A 201 -36.93 0.32 5.40
N PRO A 202 -37.02 -1.01 5.52
CA PRO A 202 -38.13 -1.76 4.94
C PRO A 202 -39.49 -1.49 5.61
N PHE A 203 -39.54 -0.66 6.64
CA PHE A 203 -40.75 -0.43 7.47
C PHE A 203 -41.20 1.04 7.51
N ARG A 204 -40.76 1.89 6.63
CA ARG A 204 -41.42 3.18 6.47
C ARG A 204 -42.68 2.95 5.65
N ASN A 205 -43.79 2.62 6.36
CA ASN A 205 -45.13 2.86 5.84
C ASN A 205 -45.30 4.37 5.68
N GLU A 206 -45.65 4.79 4.49
CA GLU A 206 -46.05 6.16 4.20
C GLU A 206 -47.29 6.56 4.98
#